data_c163aa8be696a82c255e717990b5fc15
#
_entry.id   c163aa8be696a82c255e717990b5fc15
#
_cell.length_a   1.000
_cell.length_b   1.000
_cell.length_c   1.000
_cell.angle_alpha   90.00
_cell.angle_beta   90.00
_cell.angle_gamma   90.00
#
_symmetry.space_group_name_H-M   'P 1'
#
loop_
_entity.id
_entity.type
_entity.pdbx_description
1 polymer ?
#
loop_
_entity_poly.entity_id
_entity_poly.type
_entity_poly.pdbx_seq_one_letter_code
_entity_poly.pdbx_strand_id
1 'polypeptide(L)'
;MRTRIKVCGFTDPENAAAAAYHGVDAIGLVFYSPSPRNITVEQGQKVIAALPAFVTTVGLFVDESYAVIERVLSQVPIDLLQFHGDESPAFCRLAGRPYIKAVRMRPETDLMQLADDFFDASALLVDAYHPDLKGGTGHHFDWNLIPDNYPLPIILAGGIGKRKRIHLV
;
A
#
# COMPACT_ATOMS: atom_id res chain seq x y z
N MET A 1 -16.17 -9.46 -12.64
CA MET A 1 -14.91 -8.71 -12.43
C MET A 1 -14.02 -9.55 -11.52
N ARG A 2 -12.68 -9.68 -11.73
CA ARG A 2 -11.80 -10.36 -10.77
C ARG A 2 -11.26 -9.40 -9.72
N THR A 3 -11.01 -9.88 -8.53
CA THR A 3 -10.31 -9.14 -7.48
C THR A 3 -8.88 -8.80 -7.94
N ARG A 4 -8.45 -7.56 -7.76
CA ARG A 4 -7.06 -7.15 -7.98
C ARG A 4 -6.22 -7.46 -6.75
N ILE A 5 -4.97 -7.85 -7.00
CA ILE A 5 -4.06 -8.31 -5.96
C ILE A 5 -2.79 -7.45 -5.98
N LYS A 6 -2.47 -6.87 -4.83
CA LYS A 6 -1.17 -6.24 -4.57
C LYS A 6 -0.39 -7.08 -3.58
N VAL A 7 0.86 -7.38 -3.88
CA VAL A 7 1.80 -8.01 -2.95
C VAL A 7 2.91 -7.03 -2.61
N CYS A 8 3.19 -6.86 -1.33
CA CYS A 8 4.06 -5.79 -0.82
C CYS A 8 5.31 -6.34 -0.12
N GLY A 9 6.45 -5.69 -0.39
CA GLY A 9 7.72 -5.97 0.27
C GLY A 9 8.61 -6.94 -0.49
N PHE A 10 8.61 -6.86 -1.82
CA PHE A 10 9.61 -7.56 -2.63
C PHE A 10 10.98 -6.89 -2.50
N THR A 11 11.99 -7.72 -2.29
CA THR A 11 13.41 -7.33 -2.25
C THR A 11 14.22 -8.03 -3.33
N ASP A 12 13.65 -9.05 -3.95
CA ASP A 12 14.26 -9.91 -4.95
C ASP A 12 13.53 -9.79 -6.31
N PRO A 13 14.25 -9.51 -7.41
CA PRO A 13 13.66 -9.32 -8.74
C PRO A 13 12.97 -10.55 -9.31
N GLU A 14 13.53 -11.75 -9.09
CA GLU A 14 12.99 -13.01 -9.64
C GLU A 14 11.66 -13.35 -8.97
N ASN A 15 11.57 -13.17 -7.65
CA ASN A 15 10.34 -13.39 -6.89
C ASN A 15 9.24 -12.39 -7.30
N ALA A 16 9.61 -11.13 -7.55
CA ALA A 16 8.66 -10.11 -8.02
C ALA A 16 8.13 -10.44 -9.42
N ALA A 17 9.01 -10.82 -10.35
CA ALA A 17 8.64 -11.26 -11.69
C ALA A 17 7.73 -12.51 -11.65
N ALA A 18 8.09 -13.52 -10.86
CA ALA A 18 7.28 -14.72 -10.68
C ALA A 18 5.88 -14.40 -10.15
N ALA A 19 5.76 -13.53 -9.14
CA ALA A 19 4.47 -13.08 -8.62
C ALA A 19 3.61 -12.41 -9.71
N ALA A 20 4.21 -11.54 -10.52
CA ALA A 20 3.54 -10.87 -11.63
C ALA A 20 3.04 -11.88 -12.68
N TYR A 21 3.84 -12.85 -13.07
CA TYR A 21 3.44 -13.92 -13.99
C TYR A 21 2.31 -14.81 -13.42
N HIS A 22 2.19 -14.90 -12.10
CA HIS A 22 1.06 -15.57 -11.44
C HIS A 22 -0.18 -14.68 -11.27
N GLY A 23 -0.20 -13.50 -11.88
CA GLY A 23 -1.39 -12.64 -11.96
C GLY A 23 -1.53 -11.62 -10.82
N VAL A 24 -0.43 -11.28 -10.14
CA VAL A 24 -0.39 -10.13 -9.23
C VAL A 24 -0.43 -8.84 -10.05
N ASP A 25 -1.33 -7.91 -9.69
CA ASP A 25 -1.57 -6.66 -10.43
C ASP A 25 -0.63 -5.53 -10.01
N ALA A 26 -0.15 -5.56 -8.75
CA ALA A 26 0.72 -4.51 -8.22
C ALA A 26 1.79 -5.06 -7.28
N ILE A 27 3.00 -4.54 -7.42
CA ILE A 27 4.18 -4.88 -6.63
C ILE A 27 4.53 -3.72 -5.71
N GLY A 28 4.60 -3.98 -4.39
CA GLY A 28 4.99 -2.98 -3.39
C GLY A 28 6.46 -3.06 -3.03
N LEU A 29 7.13 -1.92 -3.06
CA LEU A 29 8.51 -1.69 -2.66
C LEU A 29 8.52 -0.86 -1.38
N VAL A 30 9.19 -1.33 -0.33
CA VAL A 30 9.15 -0.68 0.99
C VAL A 30 10.39 0.17 1.19
N PHE A 31 10.21 1.48 1.21
CA PHE A 31 11.26 2.47 1.52
C PHE A 31 11.07 2.97 2.97
N TYR A 32 11.27 2.07 3.92
CA TYR A 32 11.15 2.32 5.35
C TYR A 32 12.21 1.53 6.10
N SER A 33 13.27 2.19 6.56
CA SER A 33 14.47 1.54 7.10
C SER A 33 14.23 0.59 8.29
N PRO A 34 13.27 0.82 9.19
CA PRO A 34 12.97 -0.14 10.26
C PRO A 34 12.31 -1.44 9.78
N SER A 35 11.84 -1.50 8.53
CA SER A 35 11.22 -2.70 7.98
C SER A 35 12.25 -3.75 7.59
N PRO A 36 12.06 -5.03 7.91
CA PRO A 36 12.92 -6.12 7.38
C PRO A 36 12.79 -6.29 5.87
N ARG A 37 11.78 -5.65 5.24
CA ARG A 37 11.55 -5.64 3.79
C ARG A 37 11.98 -4.32 3.14
N ASN A 38 12.77 -3.50 3.86
CA ASN A 38 13.30 -2.27 3.32
C ASN A 38 14.24 -2.55 2.15
N ILE A 39 14.17 -1.71 1.11
CA ILE A 39 15.06 -1.80 -0.05
C ILE A 39 15.76 -0.46 -0.33
N THR A 40 16.89 -0.55 -1.01
CA THR A 40 17.58 0.63 -1.55
C THR A 40 16.98 1.05 -2.90
N VAL A 41 17.36 2.24 -3.37
CA VAL A 41 17.02 2.72 -4.71
C VAL A 41 17.48 1.73 -5.79
N GLU A 42 18.72 1.25 -5.70
CA GLU A 42 19.32 0.32 -6.66
C GLU A 42 18.58 -1.05 -6.66
N GLN A 43 18.17 -1.52 -5.50
CA GLN A 43 17.35 -2.74 -5.40
C GLN A 43 15.96 -2.51 -6.04
N GLY A 44 15.32 -1.36 -5.76
CA GLY A 44 14.04 -1.00 -6.35
C GLY A 44 14.09 -0.95 -7.87
N GLN A 45 15.13 -0.32 -8.44
CA GLN A 45 15.37 -0.29 -9.89
C GLN A 45 15.48 -1.72 -10.49
N LYS A 46 16.25 -2.61 -9.84
CA LYS A 46 16.40 -4.00 -10.30
C LYS A 46 15.08 -4.78 -10.25
N VAL A 47 14.32 -4.61 -9.17
CA VAL A 47 13.00 -5.27 -9.04
C VAL A 47 12.07 -4.80 -10.15
N ILE A 48 11.96 -3.49 -10.40
CA ILE A 48 11.08 -2.95 -11.43
C ILE A 48 11.52 -3.38 -12.83
N ALA A 49 12.82 -3.39 -13.11
CA ALA A 49 13.35 -3.79 -14.42
C ALA A 49 13.03 -5.27 -14.78
N ALA A 50 12.75 -6.12 -13.80
CA ALA A 50 12.39 -7.52 -14.00
C ALA A 50 10.88 -7.73 -14.22
N LEU A 51 10.04 -6.71 -13.99
CA LEU A 51 8.58 -6.85 -14.11
C LEU A 51 8.13 -6.84 -15.57
N PRO A 52 7.13 -7.66 -15.92
CA PRO A 52 6.45 -7.55 -17.20
C PRO A 52 5.61 -6.26 -17.28
N ALA A 53 5.20 -5.87 -18.49
CA ALA A 53 4.30 -4.75 -18.68
C ALA A 53 2.96 -4.95 -17.94
N PHE A 54 2.27 -3.84 -17.64
CA PHE A 54 0.96 -3.79 -16.97
C PHE A 54 0.96 -4.22 -15.48
N VAL A 55 2.10 -4.19 -14.83
CA VAL A 55 2.20 -4.35 -13.36
C VAL A 55 2.43 -2.98 -12.75
N THR A 56 1.54 -2.58 -11.84
CA THR A 56 1.66 -1.30 -11.12
C THR A 56 2.77 -1.37 -10.06
N THR A 57 3.70 -0.43 -10.09
CA THR A 57 4.76 -0.30 -9.09
C THR A 57 4.33 0.65 -7.97
N VAL A 58 4.38 0.19 -6.73
CA VAL A 58 3.92 0.95 -5.55
C VAL A 58 5.08 1.18 -4.60
N GLY A 59 5.44 2.45 -4.38
CA GLY A 59 6.43 2.84 -3.37
C GLY A 59 5.77 3.09 -2.02
N LEU A 60 6.13 2.33 -1.00
CA LEU A 60 5.61 2.48 0.36
C LEU A 60 6.56 3.28 1.22
N PHE A 61 6.03 4.32 1.86
CA PHE A 61 6.72 5.21 2.80
C PHE A 61 5.98 5.27 4.13
N VAL A 62 6.70 5.52 5.22
CA VAL A 62 6.15 5.65 6.57
C VAL A 62 6.78 6.86 7.24
N ASP A 63 6.03 7.95 7.40
CA ASP A 63 6.45 9.19 8.04
C ASP A 63 7.80 9.74 7.51
N GLU A 64 8.06 9.51 6.21
CA GLU A 64 9.33 9.88 5.58
C GLU A 64 9.30 11.35 5.12
N SER A 65 10.47 11.98 5.08
CA SER A 65 10.60 13.36 4.59
C SER A 65 10.33 13.47 3.09
N TYR A 66 9.76 14.59 2.66
CA TYR A 66 9.49 14.84 1.24
C TYR A 66 10.76 14.75 0.38
N ALA A 67 11.89 15.25 0.88
CA ALA A 67 13.17 15.22 0.16
C ALA A 67 13.66 13.79 -0.12
N VAL A 68 13.41 12.85 0.80
CA VAL A 68 13.75 11.43 0.59
C VAL A 68 12.80 10.80 -0.42
N ILE A 69 11.49 11.08 -0.30
CA ILE A 69 10.48 10.60 -1.26
C ILE A 69 10.82 11.10 -2.67
N GLU A 70 11.08 12.39 -2.84
CA GLU A 70 11.45 13.00 -4.12
C GLU A 70 12.72 12.37 -4.71
N ARG A 71 13.75 12.14 -3.89
CA ARG A 71 14.97 11.46 -4.32
C ARG A 71 14.69 10.04 -4.82
N VAL A 72 13.83 9.28 -4.12
CA VAL A 72 13.45 7.94 -4.59
C VAL A 72 12.70 8.02 -5.91
N LEU A 73 11.70 8.92 -6.02
CA LEU A 73 10.89 9.09 -7.22
C LEU A 73 11.68 9.58 -8.44
N SER A 74 12.76 10.31 -8.22
CA SER A 74 13.65 10.75 -9.32
C SER A 74 14.49 9.62 -9.92
N GLN A 75 14.65 8.51 -9.21
CA GLN A 75 15.54 7.42 -9.60
C GLN A 75 14.81 6.08 -9.82
N VAL A 76 13.66 5.89 -9.17
CA VAL A 76 12.87 4.64 -9.26
C VAL A 76 11.54 4.96 -9.93
N PRO A 77 11.18 4.29 -11.04
CA PRO A 77 9.94 4.54 -11.77
C PRO A 77 8.74 3.94 -11.03
N ILE A 78 8.28 4.65 -9.99
CA ILE A 78 7.12 4.30 -9.18
C ILE A 78 5.87 4.94 -9.79
N ASP A 79 4.82 4.14 -10.00
CA ASP A 79 3.53 4.59 -10.54
C ASP A 79 2.61 5.17 -9.47
N LEU A 80 2.62 4.59 -8.26
CA LEU A 80 1.67 4.88 -7.19
C LEU A 80 2.37 4.93 -5.84
N LEU A 81 2.08 5.93 -5.03
CA LEU A 81 2.61 6.04 -3.68
C LEU A 81 1.68 5.34 -2.67
N GLN A 82 2.25 4.78 -1.63
CA GLN A 82 1.50 4.31 -0.46
C GLN A 82 2.07 4.96 0.79
N PHE A 83 1.30 5.82 1.41
CA PHE A 83 1.60 6.43 2.70
C PHE A 83 1.04 5.57 3.83
N HIS A 84 1.92 4.99 4.65
CA HIS A 84 1.55 3.99 5.67
C HIS A 84 1.84 4.45 7.10
N GLY A 85 2.22 5.70 7.27
CA GLY A 85 2.45 6.39 8.54
C GLY A 85 1.26 7.26 8.95
N ASP A 86 1.57 8.34 9.64
CA ASP A 86 0.60 9.33 10.12
C ASP A 86 0.65 10.63 9.27
N GLU A 87 1.02 10.49 7.98
CA GLU A 87 1.13 11.58 7.03
C GLU A 87 -0.22 12.30 6.86
N SER A 88 -0.17 13.64 6.92
CA SER A 88 -1.37 14.47 6.73
C SER A 88 -1.83 14.47 5.25
N PRO A 89 -3.12 14.79 4.99
CA PRO A 89 -3.61 14.94 3.62
C PRO A 89 -2.80 15.93 2.79
N ALA A 90 -2.44 17.06 3.38
CA ALA A 90 -1.62 18.08 2.72
C ALA A 90 -0.23 17.55 2.34
N PHE A 91 0.38 16.75 3.21
CA PHE A 91 1.66 16.12 2.92
C PHE A 91 1.56 15.11 1.76
N CYS A 92 0.54 14.27 1.75
CA CYS A 92 0.33 13.28 0.69
C CYS A 92 0.21 13.93 -0.70
N ARG A 93 -0.40 15.12 -0.78
CA ARG A 93 -0.55 15.89 -2.03
C ARG A 93 0.76 16.49 -2.55
N LEU A 94 1.71 16.79 -1.67
CA LEU A 94 2.99 17.43 -2.08
C LEU A 94 3.76 16.61 -3.12
N ALA A 95 3.64 15.29 -3.09
CA ALA A 95 4.35 14.43 -4.02
C ALA A 95 3.86 14.53 -5.47
N GLY A 96 2.71 15.17 -5.73
CA GLY A 96 2.14 15.38 -7.07
C GLY A 96 1.90 14.11 -7.87
N ARG A 97 1.74 12.97 -7.19
CA ARG A 97 1.54 11.63 -7.74
C ARG A 97 0.28 10.99 -7.17
N PRO A 98 -0.37 10.08 -7.91
CA PRO A 98 -1.43 9.26 -7.35
C PRO A 98 -0.96 8.54 -6.09
N TYR A 99 -1.81 8.46 -5.08
CA TYR A 99 -1.43 7.82 -3.82
C TYR A 99 -2.57 7.00 -3.20
N ILE A 100 -2.17 6.05 -2.37
CA ILE A 100 -3.00 5.27 -1.45
C ILE A 100 -2.65 5.72 -0.03
N LYS A 101 -3.66 6.00 0.80
CA LYS A 101 -3.45 6.21 2.23
C LYS A 101 -3.77 4.92 2.98
N ALA A 102 -2.82 4.41 3.74
CA ALA A 102 -3.05 3.29 4.64
C ALA A 102 -3.61 3.78 5.98
N VAL A 103 -4.62 3.08 6.46
CA VAL A 103 -5.34 3.35 7.70
C VAL A 103 -5.30 2.11 8.59
N ARG A 104 -4.85 2.26 9.81
CA ARG A 104 -4.90 1.19 10.82
C ARG A 104 -6.26 1.18 11.48
N MET A 105 -7.05 0.16 11.17
CA MET A 105 -8.42 0.05 11.66
C MET A 105 -8.48 -0.19 13.17
N ARG A 106 -9.17 0.71 13.86
CA ARG A 106 -9.51 0.63 15.28
C ARG A 106 -11.01 0.80 15.44
N PRO A 107 -11.62 0.39 16.57
CA PRO A 107 -13.07 0.57 16.79
C PRO A 107 -13.53 2.03 16.66
N GLU A 108 -12.66 2.98 17.02
CA GLU A 108 -12.93 4.42 16.97
C GLU A 108 -12.59 5.09 15.63
N THR A 109 -12.12 4.33 14.63
CA THR A 109 -11.74 4.90 13.31
C THR A 109 -12.97 5.37 12.57
N ASP A 110 -13.05 6.66 12.28
CA ASP A 110 -14.09 7.24 11.43
C ASP A 110 -13.63 7.22 9.97
N LEU A 111 -14.08 6.20 9.24
CA LEU A 111 -13.75 6.05 7.83
C LEU A 111 -14.37 7.15 6.95
N MET A 112 -15.58 7.66 7.30
CA MET A 112 -16.23 8.71 6.51
C MET A 112 -15.44 10.02 6.62
N GLN A 113 -14.99 10.40 7.81
CA GLN A 113 -14.10 11.54 7.98
C GLN A 113 -12.79 11.38 7.19
N LEU A 114 -12.21 10.16 7.19
CA LEU A 114 -11.01 9.88 6.41
C LEU A 114 -11.24 9.97 4.90
N ALA A 115 -12.44 9.63 4.41
CA ALA A 115 -12.77 9.81 3.00
C ALA A 115 -12.83 11.28 2.62
N ASP A 116 -13.35 12.14 3.49
CA ASP A 116 -13.40 13.59 3.29
C ASP A 116 -11.99 14.20 3.34
N ASP A 117 -11.18 13.79 4.29
CA ASP A 117 -9.81 14.29 4.46
C ASP A 117 -8.90 13.92 3.27
N PHE A 118 -9.01 12.68 2.78
CA PHE A 118 -8.21 12.12 1.69
C PHE A 118 -9.01 11.91 0.40
N PHE A 119 -9.96 12.80 0.12
CA PHE A 119 -10.90 12.70 -1.02
C PHE A 119 -10.22 12.53 -2.39
N ASP A 120 -8.98 12.94 -2.51
CA ASP A 120 -8.16 12.85 -3.72
C ASP A 120 -7.22 11.61 -3.76
N ALA A 121 -7.27 10.76 -2.73
CA ALA A 121 -6.55 9.49 -2.74
C ALA A 121 -7.13 8.54 -3.79
N SER A 122 -6.27 7.77 -4.43
CA SER A 122 -6.70 6.70 -5.36
C SER A 122 -7.47 5.58 -4.66
N ALA A 123 -7.19 5.37 -3.38
CA ALA A 123 -7.86 4.41 -2.50
C ALA A 123 -7.45 4.63 -1.04
N LEU A 124 -8.27 4.13 -0.09
CA LEU A 124 -7.81 3.85 1.26
C LEU A 124 -7.46 2.36 1.40
N LEU A 125 -6.29 2.09 1.98
CA LEU A 125 -5.88 0.74 2.35
C LEU A 125 -6.16 0.56 3.84
N VAL A 126 -7.11 -0.31 4.17
CA VAL A 126 -7.48 -0.62 5.55
C VAL A 126 -6.70 -1.83 6.03
N ASP A 127 -5.89 -1.64 7.06
CA ASP A 127 -5.01 -2.66 7.65
C ASP A 127 -5.40 -2.92 9.10
N ALA A 128 -5.20 -4.15 9.56
CA ALA A 128 -5.47 -4.49 10.95
C ALA A 128 -4.50 -3.74 11.89
N TYR A 129 -5.05 -3.14 12.96
CA TYR A 129 -4.24 -2.48 13.96
C TYR A 129 -3.44 -3.49 14.80
N HIS A 130 -2.15 -3.21 15.00
CA HIS A 130 -1.34 -3.87 16.01
C HIS A 130 -0.56 -2.81 16.80
N PRO A 131 -0.58 -2.86 18.16
CA PRO A 131 0.05 -1.82 18.98
C PRO A 131 1.56 -1.68 18.73
N ASP A 132 2.26 -2.77 18.47
CA ASP A 132 3.72 -2.80 18.41
C ASP A 132 4.32 -2.83 17.00
N LEU A 133 3.50 -3.02 15.94
CA LEU A 133 4.01 -3.20 14.57
C LEU A 133 3.20 -2.39 13.55
N LYS A 134 3.89 -1.65 12.69
CA LYS A 134 3.31 -0.93 11.55
C LYS A 134 3.15 -1.87 10.35
N GLY A 135 2.11 -2.76 10.40
CA GLY A 135 1.72 -3.67 9.32
C GLY A 135 2.30 -5.09 9.38
N GLY A 136 1.67 -6.02 8.67
CA GLY A 136 2.18 -7.39 8.49
C GLY A 136 1.96 -8.38 9.65
N THR A 137 1.08 -8.09 10.60
CA THR A 137 0.90 -8.84 11.84
C THR A 137 0.00 -10.08 11.73
N GLY A 138 -0.77 -10.21 10.63
CA GLY A 138 -1.73 -11.30 10.44
C GLY A 138 -3.00 -11.21 11.30
N HIS A 139 -3.16 -10.16 12.10
CA HIS A 139 -4.39 -9.91 12.84
C HIS A 139 -5.53 -9.46 11.91
N HIS A 140 -6.76 -9.70 12.35
CA HIS A 140 -7.98 -9.34 11.61
C HIS A 140 -8.69 -8.20 12.35
N PHE A 141 -9.28 -7.27 11.60
CA PHE A 141 -10.30 -6.36 12.12
C PHE A 141 -11.68 -6.78 11.61
N ASP A 142 -12.73 -6.25 12.22
CA ASP A 142 -14.11 -6.52 11.79
C ASP A 142 -14.40 -5.73 10.50
N TRP A 143 -14.59 -6.44 9.39
CA TRP A 143 -14.88 -5.83 8.09
C TRP A 143 -16.25 -5.17 8.02
N ASN A 144 -17.17 -5.47 8.94
CA ASN A 144 -18.46 -4.78 9.06
C ASN A 144 -18.29 -3.29 9.47
N LEU A 145 -17.09 -2.88 9.90
CA LEU A 145 -16.76 -1.48 10.14
C LEU A 145 -16.60 -0.67 8.84
N ILE A 146 -16.53 -1.32 7.68
CA ILE A 146 -16.45 -0.65 6.38
C ILE A 146 -17.88 -0.38 5.89
N PRO A 147 -18.26 0.90 5.65
CA PRO A 147 -19.60 1.22 5.14
C PRO A 147 -19.84 0.65 3.73
N ASP A 148 -21.04 0.16 3.45
CA ASP A 148 -21.40 -0.42 2.14
C ASP A 148 -21.26 0.57 0.98
N ASN A 149 -21.55 1.87 1.20
CA ASN A 149 -21.47 2.93 0.20
C ASN A 149 -20.30 3.88 0.48
N TYR A 150 -19.09 3.31 0.64
CA TYR A 150 -17.90 4.10 0.88
C TYR A 150 -17.48 4.90 -0.37
N PRO A 151 -17.19 6.22 -0.27
CA PRO A 151 -16.98 7.06 -1.46
C PRO A 151 -15.64 6.83 -2.17
N LEU A 152 -14.65 6.22 -1.52
CA LEU A 152 -13.36 5.89 -2.11
C LEU A 152 -13.19 4.38 -2.30
N PRO A 153 -12.39 3.94 -3.28
CA PRO A 153 -12.01 2.54 -3.37
C PRO A 153 -11.34 2.05 -2.09
N ILE A 154 -11.71 0.86 -1.62
CA ILE A 154 -11.08 0.21 -0.46
C ILE A 154 -10.15 -0.91 -0.90
N ILE A 155 -8.96 -0.92 -0.32
CA ILE A 155 -7.99 -2.01 -0.43
C ILE A 155 -7.93 -2.70 0.94
N LEU A 156 -8.32 -3.97 1.00
CA LEU A 156 -8.22 -4.76 2.23
C LEU A 156 -6.80 -5.25 2.42
N ALA A 157 -6.25 -5.07 3.62
CA ALA A 157 -4.97 -5.59 4.06
C ALA A 157 -5.07 -6.17 5.48
N GLY A 158 -4.01 -6.77 5.97
CA GLY A 158 -3.97 -7.37 7.31
C GLY A 158 -4.78 -8.67 7.42
N GLY A 159 -4.10 -9.74 7.81
CA GLY A 159 -4.74 -11.02 8.13
C GLY A 159 -5.48 -11.72 6.98
N ILE A 160 -5.21 -11.37 5.72
CA ILE A 160 -5.77 -12.07 4.56
C ILE A 160 -5.10 -13.43 4.45
N GLY A 161 -5.80 -14.49 4.83
CA GLY A 161 -5.29 -15.86 4.84
C GLY A 161 -6.11 -16.82 3.97
N LYS A 162 -5.58 -18.02 3.73
CA LYS A 162 -6.18 -19.07 2.87
C LYS A 162 -7.61 -19.50 3.24
N ARG A 163 -8.16 -19.09 4.39
CA ARG A 163 -9.45 -19.55 4.91
C ARG A 163 -10.58 -18.51 4.86
N LYS A 164 -10.35 -17.31 4.34
CA LYS A 164 -11.40 -16.29 4.20
C LYS A 164 -11.81 -16.14 2.74
N ARG A 165 -13.03 -16.57 2.41
CA ARG A 165 -13.70 -16.17 1.17
C ARG A 165 -14.17 -14.72 1.38
N ILE A 166 -13.65 -13.80 0.58
CA ILE A 166 -14.16 -12.44 0.51
C ILE A 166 -15.41 -12.49 -0.36
N HIS A 167 -16.58 -12.30 0.24
CA HIS A 167 -17.79 -11.98 -0.52
C HIS A 167 -17.75 -10.47 -0.75
N LEU A 168 -17.20 -10.06 -1.90
CA LEU A 168 -17.39 -8.71 -2.41
C LEU A 168 -18.76 -8.68 -3.08
N VAL A 169 -19.66 -7.88 -2.54
CA VAL A 169 -20.98 -7.56 -3.12
C VAL A 169 -20.79 -6.56 -4.26
#